data_7f6e713548f5d116d9d21047f8f08aee
#
_entry.id   7f6e713548f5d116d9d21047f8f08aee
#
_cell.length_a   1.000
_cell.length_b   1.000
_cell.length_c   1.000
_cell.angle_alpha   90.00
_cell.angle_beta   90.00
_cell.angle_gamma   90.00
#
_symmetry.space_group_name_H-M   'P 1'
#
loop_
_entity.id
_entity.type
_entity.pdbx_description
1 polymer ?
#
loop_
_entity_poly.entity_id
_entity_poly.type
_entity_poly.pdbx_seq_one_letter_code
_entity_poly.pdbx_strand_id
1 'polypeptide(L)'
;HWQCRWFQSTELAVTPIGERPVLLFVDTFSRYFEPENLRSAQRVLSAAGFTPFAPLPDQRSTKPLCCGRTHLSVGNVARARDTAQRLVETYAPYAAAGIPIVGLEPSCLLALKDEIPALLNTQDAQQVAKMVLTFEELLLTEKTALCLKPLQAKALLHGHCHQKAFGV
;
A
#
# COMPACT_ATOMS: atom_id res chain seq x y z
N HIS A 1 10.74 -4.20 -28.40
CA HIS A 1 9.38 -4.40 -27.87
C HIS A 1 9.41 -4.20 -26.37
N TRP A 2 9.07 -3.00 -25.89
CA TRP A 2 8.79 -2.70 -24.51
C TRP A 2 7.40 -3.23 -24.18
N GLN A 3 7.25 -4.52 -23.90
CA GLN A 3 6.10 -5.03 -23.20
C GLN A 3 6.32 -4.79 -21.72
N CYS A 4 6.00 -3.58 -21.25
CA CYS A 4 5.85 -3.31 -19.84
C CYS A 4 4.68 -4.17 -19.34
N ARG A 5 4.99 -5.32 -18.73
CA ARG A 5 3.96 -6.21 -18.14
C ARG A 5 3.54 -5.57 -16.84
N TRP A 6 2.48 -4.81 -16.86
CA TRP A 6 1.87 -4.24 -15.66
C TRP A 6 1.65 -5.31 -14.60
N PHE A 7 1.66 -4.89 -13.35
CA PHE A 7 1.30 -5.79 -12.27
C PHE A 7 -0.18 -6.17 -12.39
N GLN A 8 -0.45 -7.46 -12.53
CA GLN A 8 -1.82 -7.96 -12.70
C GLN A 8 -2.43 -8.26 -11.34
N SER A 9 -3.75 -8.03 -11.20
CA SER A 9 -4.47 -8.36 -9.96
C SER A 9 -4.40 -9.86 -9.63
N THR A 10 -4.17 -10.71 -10.63
CA THR A 10 -4.02 -12.17 -10.48
C THR A 10 -2.66 -12.60 -9.93
N GLU A 11 -1.69 -11.68 -9.80
CA GLU A 11 -0.37 -11.99 -9.24
C GLU A 11 -0.39 -12.10 -7.70
N LEU A 12 -1.48 -11.66 -7.06
CA LEU A 12 -1.72 -11.78 -5.62
C LEU A 12 -3.05 -12.46 -5.34
N ALA A 13 -3.17 -13.06 -4.15
CA ALA A 13 -4.46 -13.47 -3.63
C ALA A 13 -5.38 -12.25 -3.47
N VAL A 14 -6.68 -12.39 -3.69
CA VAL A 14 -7.67 -11.30 -3.55
C VAL A 14 -8.28 -11.23 -2.16
N THR A 15 -8.10 -12.30 -1.38
CA THR A 15 -8.58 -12.42 0.00
C THR A 15 -7.43 -12.83 0.91
N PRO A 16 -7.48 -12.49 2.20
CA PRO A 16 -6.46 -12.95 3.15
C PRO A 16 -6.47 -14.48 3.24
N ILE A 17 -5.30 -15.08 3.17
CA ILE A 17 -5.04 -16.50 3.36
C ILE A 17 -3.85 -16.67 4.30
N GLY A 18 -3.76 -17.84 4.96
CA GLY A 18 -2.64 -18.15 5.87
C GLY A 18 -2.73 -17.44 7.22
N GLU A 19 -1.69 -17.64 8.04
CA GLU A 19 -1.67 -17.16 9.44
C GLU A 19 -1.26 -15.71 9.63
N ARG A 20 -0.50 -15.14 8.70
CA ARG A 20 0.02 -13.77 8.78
C ARG A 20 -0.32 -12.97 7.51
N PRO A 21 -1.62 -12.70 7.28
CA PRO A 21 -2.02 -11.93 6.11
C PRO A 21 -1.54 -10.48 6.21
N VAL A 22 -1.12 -9.92 5.09
CA VAL A 22 -0.78 -8.50 4.94
C VAL A 22 -1.39 -7.96 3.66
N LEU A 23 -2.12 -6.85 3.74
CA LEU A 23 -2.69 -6.19 2.59
C LEU A 23 -1.61 -5.35 1.90
N LEU A 24 -1.23 -5.73 0.67
CA LEU A 24 -0.32 -4.95 -0.16
C LEU A 24 -1.11 -3.94 -0.99
N PHE A 25 -0.93 -2.65 -0.68
CA PHE A 25 -1.53 -1.58 -1.46
C PHE A 25 -0.83 -1.45 -2.81
N VAL A 26 -1.51 -1.89 -3.86
CA VAL A 26 -1.02 -1.83 -5.24
C VAL A 26 -1.39 -0.47 -5.82
N ASP A 27 -0.57 0.54 -5.53
CA ASP A 27 -0.76 1.90 -6.02
C ASP A 27 -0.58 2.01 -7.55
N THR A 28 -1.04 3.13 -8.12
CA THR A 28 -1.02 3.37 -9.56
C THR A 28 0.40 3.41 -10.14
N PHE A 29 1.35 4.02 -9.42
CA PHE A 29 2.71 4.18 -9.93
C PHE A 29 3.45 2.84 -9.93
N SER A 30 3.43 2.14 -8.81
CA SER A 30 4.04 0.81 -8.72
C SER A 30 3.40 -0.18 -9.69
N ARG A 31 2.08 -0.12 -9.88
CA ARG A 31 1.36 -1.02 -10.81
C ARG A 31 1.81 -0.87 -12.26
N TYR A 32 1.91 0.36 -12.75
CA TYR A 32 2.06 0.64 -14.18
C TYR A 32 3.47 1.00 -14.61
N PHE A 33 4.25 1.62 -13.72
CA PHE A 33 5.58 2.12 -14.05
C PHE A 33 6.71 1.27 -13.45
N GLU A 34 6.48 0.71 -12.25
CA GLU A 34 7.51 -0.06 -11.53
C GLU A 34 6.97 -1.41 -11.00
N PRO A 35 6.38 -2.26 -11.86
CA PRO A 35 5.75 -3.51 -11.43
C PRO A 35 6.71 -4.50 -10.77
N GLU A 36 8.01 -4.42 -11.08
CA GLU A 36 9.02 -5.28 -10.46
C GLU A 36 9.24 -4.94 -8.98
N ASN A 37 8.97 -3.71 -8.55
CA ASN A 37 9.01 -3.36 -7.12
C ASN A 37 7.91 -4.10 -6.35
N LEU A 38 6.68 -4.17 -6.90
CA LEU A 38 5.59 -4.94 -6.29
C LEU A 38 5.92 -6.44 -6.23
N ARG A 39 6.48 -7.01 -7.31
CA ARG A 39 6.89 -8.41 -7.35
C ARG A 39 8.01 -8.69 -6.34
N SER A 40 8.94 -7.77 -6.19
CA SER A 40 10.01 -7.87 -5.20
C SER A 40 9.48 -7.79 -3.78
N ALA A 41 8.58 -6.85 -3.52
CA ALA A 41 7.93 -6.71 -2.21
C ALA A 41 7.14 -7.98 -1.84
N GLN A 42 6.39 -8.55 -2.79
CA GLN A 42 5.70 -9.83 -2.60
C GLN A 42 6.67 -10.94 -2.18
N ARG A 43 7.80 -11.07 -2.87
CA ARG A 43 8.83 -12.08 -2.54
C ARG A 43 9.42 -11.86 -1.15
N VAL A 44 9.74 -10.61 -0.81
CA VAL A 44 10.31 -10.27 0.51
C VAL A 44 9.30 -10.52 1.63
N LEU A 45 8.03 -10.09 1.46
CA LEU A 45 6.96 -10.35 2.43
C LEU A 45 6.77 -11.86 2.65
N SER A 46 6.73 -12.63 1.57
CA SER A 46 6.60 -14.10 1.67
C SER A 46 7.81 -14.74 2.38
N ALA A 47 9.02 -14.28 2.09
CA ALA A 47 10.24 -14.73 2.77
C ALA A 47 10.26 -14.32 4.26
N ALA A 48 9.62 -13.21 4.61
CA ALA A 48 9.45 -12.75 5.99
C ALA A 48 8.35 -13.51 6.76
N GLY A 49 7.66 -14.45 6.10
CA GLY A 49 6.60 -15.26 6.70
C GLY A 49 5.21 -14.62 6.63
N PHE A 50 5.03 -13.55 5.85
CA PHE A 50 3.71 -12.97 5.58
C PHE A 50 3.05 -13.60 4.37
N THR A 51 1.73 -13.48 4.31
CA THR A 51 0.94 -13.85 3.14
C THR A 51 0.35 -12.59 2.51
N PRO A 52 1.03 -11.97 1.53
CA PRO A 52 0.56 -10.75 0.90
C PRO A 52 -0.66 -11.02 0.02
N PHE A 53 -1.66 -10.15 0.10
CA PHE A 53 -2.85 -10.16 -0.75
C PHE A 53 -3.22 -8.73 -1.15
N ALA A 54 -4.00 -8.60 -2.23
CA ALA A 54 -4.53 -7.31 -2.67
C ALA A 54 -6.01 -7.50 -3.04
N PRO A 55 -6.95 -6.92 -2.29
CA PRO A 55 -8.36 -7.03 -2.59
C PRO A 55 -8.69 -6.32 -3.90
N LEU A 56 -9.58 -6.92 -4.68
CA LEU A 56 -10.13 -6.28 -5.86
C LEU A 56 -11.11 -5.17 -5.45
N PRO A 57 -11.19 -4.08 -6.24
CA PRO A 57 -12.27 -3.13 -6.06
C PRO A 57 -13.62 -3.84 -6.26
N ASP A 58 -14.65 -3.30 -5.61
CA ASP A 58 -16.03 -3.78 -5.80
C ASP A 58 -16.37 -3.91 -7.29
N GLN A 59 -17.16 -4.92 -7.64
CA GLN A 59 -17.59 -5.25 -9.01
C GLN A 59 -18.25 -4.08 -9.77
N ARG A 60 -18.61 -3.01 -9.06
CA ARG A 60 -19.18 -1.78 -9.64
C ARG A 60 -18.18 -0.96 -10.46
N SER A 61 -16.90 -1.27 -10.39
CA SER A 61 -15.87 -0.52 -11.12
C SER A 61 -14.68 -1.40 -11.50
N THR A 62 -14.34 -1.38 -12.78
CA THR A 62 -13.12 -2.01 -13.31
C THR A 62 -11.85 -1.19 -13.05
N LYS A 63 -12.00 0.02 -12.49
CA LYS A 63 -10.84 0.90 -12.23
C LYS A 63 -10.08 0.42 -11.01
N PRO A 64 -8.74 0.35 -11.05
CA PRO A 64 -7.91 0.05 -9.91
C PRO A 64 -8.19 0.98 -8.71
N LEU A 65 -7.91 0.50 -7.51
CA LEU A 65 -7.95 1.34 -6.31
C LEU A 65 -6.81 2.37 -6.38
N CYS A 66 -7.09 3.57 -5.91
CA CYS A 66 -6.15 4.69 -5.88
C CYS A 66 -6.38 5.51 -4.61
N CYS A 67 -5.34 6.12 -4.06
CA CYS A 67 -5.44 7.02 -2.91
C CYS A 67 -6.19 8.34 -3.23
N GLY A 68 -6.29 8.72 -4.50
CA GLY A 68 -6.94 9.97 -4.91
C GLY A 68 -6.08 11.22 -4.77
N ARG A 69 -4.85 11.11 -4.28
CA ARG A 69 -3.97 12.26 -3.98
C ARG A 69 -3.69 13.15 -5.19
N THR A 70 -3.55 12.58 -6.38
CA THR A 70 -3.36 13.38 -7.61
C THR A 70 -4.56 14.28 -7.90
N HIS A 71 -5.77 13.89 -7.54
CA HIS A 71 -6.96 14.74 -7.65
C HIS A 71 -6.93 15.89 -6.63
N LEU A 72 -6.44 15.63 -5.40
CA LEU A 72 -6.24 16.68 -4.40
C LEU A 72 -5.22 17.72 -4.88
N SER A 73 -4.10 17.28 -5.44
CA SER A 73 -3.01 18.16 -5.91
C SER A 73 -3.46 19.13 -6.99
N VAL A 74 -4.49 18.80 -7.76
CA VAL A 74 -5.06 19.70 -8.78
C VAL A 74 -6.36 20.38 -8.34
N GLY A 75 -6.70 20.29 -7.03
CA GLY A 75 -7.88 20.93 -6.47
C GLY A 75 -9.22 20.24 -6.77
N ASN A 76 -9.22 19.07 -7.40
CA ASN A 76 -10.45 18.30 -7.67
C ASN A 76 -10.86 17.49 -6.45
N VAL A 77 -11.30 18.19 -5.40
CA VAL A 77 -11.62 17.62 -4.08
C VAL A 77 -12.76 16.59 -4.15
N ALA A 78 -13.79 16.86 -4.96
CA ALA A 78 -14.91 15.93 -5.11
C ALA A 78 -14.44 14.55 -5.63
N ARG A 79 -13.65 14.56 -6.70
CA ARG A 79 -13.12 13.33 -7.28
C ARG A 79 -12.10 12.62 -6.38
N ALA A 80 -11.32 13.40 -5.62
CA ALA A 80 -10.44 12.85 -4.60
C ALA A 80 -11.23 12.10 -3.54
N ARG A 81 -12.32 12.70 -3.04
CA ARG A 81 -13.23 12.11 -2.06
C ARG A 81 -13.83 10.80 -2.55
N ASP A 82 -14.41 10.77 -3.76
CA ASP A 82 -15.01 9.57 -4.33
C ASP A 82 -13.99 8.44 -4.49
N THR A 83 -12.77 8.79 -4.92
CA THR A 83 -11.69 7.82 -5.10
C THR A 83 -11.21 7.25 -3.77
N ALA A 84 -11.00 8.12 -2.77
CA ALA A 84 -10.61 7.74 -1.41
C ALA A 84 -11.68 6.90 -0.71
N GLN A 85 -12.96 7.27 -0.89
CA GLN A 85 -14.09 6.53 -0.32
C GLN A 85 -14.11 5.07 -0.78
N ARG A 86 -13.96 4.83 -2.09
CA ARG A 86 -13.89 3.47 -2.65
C ARG A 86 -12.75 2.65 -2.07
N LEU A 87 -11.59 3.26 -1.88
CA LEU A 87 -10.44 2.60 -1.29
C LEU A 87 -10.71 2.24 0.17
N VAL A 88 -11.22 3.19 0.95
CA VAL A 88 -11.54 2.98 2.37
C VAL A 88 -12.61 1.90 2.53
N GLU A 89 -13.71 1.93 1.77
CA GLU A 89 -14.76 0.90 1.78
C GLU A 89 -14.21 -0.50 1.50
N THR A 90 -13.23 -0.60 0.59
CA THR A 90 -12.58 -1.88 0.26
C THR A 90 -11.65 -2.35 1.39
N TYR A 91 -10.95 -1.43 2.07
CA TYR A 91 -9.92 -1.78 3.04
C TYR A 91 -10.43 -1.85 4.49
N ALA A 92 -11.53 -1.17 4.81
CA ALA A 92 -12.08 -1.09 6.17
C ALA A 92 -12.34 -2.47 6.82
N PRO A 93 -12.89 -3.48 6.14
CA PRO A 93 -13.09 -4.79 6.74
C PRO A 93 -11.80 -5.46 7.18
N TYR A 94 -10.72 -5.28 6.42
CA TYR A 94 -9.40 -5.83 6.74
C TYR A 94 -8.73 -5.05 7.88
N ALA A 95 -8.86 -3.74 7.87
CA ALA A 95 -8.37 -2.89 8.94
C ALA A 95 -9.09 -3.19 10.27
N ALA A 96 -10.40 -3.41 10.25
CA ALA A 96 -11.18 -3.82 11.41
C ALA A 96 -10.76 -5.21 11.94
N ALA A 97 -10.30 -6.10 11.07
CA ALA A 97 -9.72 -7.39 11.44
C ALA A 97 -8.27 -7.31 11.94
N GLY A 98 -7.68 -6.10 12.03
CA GLY A 98 -6.31 -5.91 12.52
C GLY A 98 -5.23 -6.27 11.49
N ILE A 99 -5.58 -6.40 10.21
CA ILE A 99 -4.61 -6.76 9.16
C ILE A 99 -3.81 -5.52 8.77
N PRO A 100 -2.46 -5.57 8.81
CA PRO A 100 -1.64 -4.45 8.40
C PRO A 100 -1.77 -4.17 6.89
N ILE A 101 -1.69 -2.89 6.55
CA ILE A 101 -1.75 -2.37 5.18
C ILE A 101 -0.39 -1.77 4.86
N VAL A 102 0.30 -2.31 3.87
CA VAL A 102 1.62 -1.82 3.45
C VAL A 102 1.63 -1.38 1.99
N GLY A 103 2.47 -0.45 1.65
CA GLY A 103 2.66 0.03 0.28
C GLY A 103 4.09 0.46 0.04
N LEU A 104 4.42 0.71 -1.23
CA LEU A 104 5.78 1.02 -1.67
C LEU A 104 5.97 2.50 -2.03
N GLU A 105 4.91 3.15 -2.53
CA GLU A 105 4.96 4.57 -2.89
C GLU A 105 4.59 5.43 -1.67
N PRO A 106 5.55 6.15 -1.06
CA PRO A 106 5.30 6.87 0.18
C PRO A 106 4.21 7.93 0.07
N SER A 107 4.13 8.67 -1.06
CA SER A 107 3.09 9.69 -1.22
C SER A 107 1.69 9.09 -1.26
N CYS A 108 1.53 7.93 -1.88
CA CYS A 108 0.24 7.26 -1.94
C CYS A 108 -0.11 6.61 -0.61
N LEU A 109 0.85 5.95 0.03
CA LEU A 109 0.65 5.24 1.27
C LEU A 109 0.39 6.19 2.44
N LEU A 110 1.21 7.23 2.60
CA LEU A 110 1.06 8.19 3.69
C LEU A 110 -0.18 9.08 3.53
N ALA A 111 -0.70 9.23 2.30
CA ALA A 111 -2.02 9.84 2.11
C ALA A 111 -3.14 9.07 2.84
N LEU A 112 -3.00 7.75 3.02
CA LEU A 112 -3.95 6.95 3.81
C LEU A 112 -3.85 7.24 5.31
N LYS A 113 -2.69 7.70 5.78
CA LYS A 113 -2.49 8.09 7.19
C LYS A 113 -3.00 9.49 7.51
N ASP A 114 -2.98 10.42 6.56
CA ASP A 114 -3.20 11.86 6.80
C ASP A 114 -4.35 12.42 5.96
N GLU A 115 -4.14 12.63 4.66
CA GLU A 115 -5.10 13.37 3.84
C GLU A 115 -6.46 12.67 3.73
N ILE A 116 -6.48 11.33 3.64
CA ILE A 116 -7.74 10.57 3.49
C ILE A 116 -8.61 10.61 4.75
N PRO A 117 -8.09 10.37 5.98
CA PRO A 117 -8.88 10.57 7.19
C PRO A 117 -9.42 12.00 7.35
N ALA A 118 -8.62 13.02 7.02
CA ALA A 118 -9.05 14.40 7.06
C ALA A 118 -10.13 14.71 5.99
N LEU A 119 -9.97 14.16 4.79
CA LEU A 119 -10.89 14.36 3.68
C LEU A 119 -12.26 13.73 3.89
N LEU A 120 -12.29 12.50 4.40
CA LEU A 120 -13.52 11.71 4.56
C LEU A 120 -14.19 11.95 5.93
N ASN A 121 -13.40 12.15 6.97
CA ASN A 121 -13.84 12.33 8.36
C ASN A 121 -14.78 11.19 8.84
N THR A 122 -14.41 9.94 8.52
CA THR A 122 -15.18 8.74 8.90
C THR A 122 -14.36 7.84 9.84
N GLN A 123 -15.05 7.02 10.63
CA GLN A 123 -14.43 6.04 11.51
C GLN A 123 -13.61 5.01 10.71
N ASP A 124 -14.14 4.56 9.58
CA ASP A 124 -13.48 3.60 8.70
C ASP A 124 -12.17 4.14 8.16
N ALA A 125 -12.14 5.41 7.72
CA ALA A 125 -10.92 6.05 7.25
C ALA A 125 -9.86 6.15 8.36
N GLN A 126 -10.28 6.46 9.59
CA GLN A 126 -9.39 6.48 10.75
C GLN A 126 -8.87 5.10 11.11
N GLN A 127 -9.72 4.06 11.00
CA GLN A 127 -9.32 2.69 11.26
C GLN A 127 -8.32 2.19 10.21
N VAL A 128 -8.57 2.48 8.93
CA VAL A 128 -7.62 2.19 7.84
C VAL A 128 -6.28 2.88 8.10
N ALA A 129 -6.28 4.17 8.46
CA ALA A 129 -5.06 4.93 8.74
C ALA A 129 -4.20 4.31 9.84
N LYS A 130 -4.81 3.76 10.89
CA LYS A 130 -4.11 3.08 12.00
C LYS A 130 -3.38 1.81 11.58
N MET A 131 -3.87 1.13 10.54
CA MET A 131 -3.29 -0.12 10.03
C MET A 131 -2.23 0.09 8.95
N VAL A 132 -2.04 1.33 8.49
CA VAL A 132 -1.05 1.66 7.46
C VAL A 132 0.35 1.72 8.05
N LEU A 133 1.25 0.95 7.45
CA LEU A 133 2.69 0.93 7.75
C LEU A 133 3.47 1.09 6.46
N THR A 134 4.62 1.75 6.51
CA THR A 134 5.55 1.62 5.39
C THR A 134 6.08 0.19 5.31
N PHE A 135 6.63 -0.17 4.16
CA PHE A 135 7.18 -1.50 3.96
C PHE A 135 8.29 -1.80 4.97
N GLU A 136 9.14 -0.83 5.25
CA GLU A 136 10.23 -0.90 6.20
C GLU A 136 9.72 -0.97 7.65
N GLU A 137 8.70 -0.18 8.01
CA GLU A 137 8.07 -0.23 9.34
C GLU A 137 7.56 -1.64 9.64
N LEU A 138 6.85 -2.28 8.69
CA LEU A 138 6.37 -3.64 8.90
C LEU A 138 7.51 -4.63 9.15
N LEU A 139 8.57 -4.57 8.34
CA LEU A 139 9.71 -5.48 8.47
C LEU A 139 10.51 -5.26 9.77
N LEU A 140 10.53 -4.05 10.32
CA LEU A 140 11.24 -3.71 11.54
C LEU A 140 10.42 -4.03 12.80
N THR A 141 9.11 -3.77 12.78
CA THR A 141 8.24 -3.94 13.96
C THR A 141 7.84 -5.39 14.19
N GLU A 142 7.68 -6.14 13.13
CA GLU A 142 7.32 -7.54 13.20
C GLU A 142 8.57 -8.43 13.30
N LYS A 143 8.54 -9.44 14.18
CA LYS A 143 9.59 -10.46 14.21
C LYS A 143 9.56 -11.24 12.90
N THR A 144 10.40 -10.83 11.96
CA THR A 144 10.50 -11.47 10.64
C THR A 144 11.53 -12.59 10.67
N ALA A 145 11.26 -13.64 9.89
CA ALA A 145 12.21 -14.74 9.68
C ALA A 145 13.30 -14.41 8.62
N LEU A 146 13.44 -13.12 8.26
CA LEU A 146 14.39 -12.73 7.22
C LEU A 146 15.83 -12.94 7.68
N CYS A 147 16.53 -13.84 6.99
CA CYS A 147 17.97 -14.02 7.13
C CYS A 147 18.69 -13.15 6.10
N LEU A 148 18.95 -11.90 6.46
CA LEU A 148 19.63 -10.95 5.57
C LEU A 148 21.14 -11.18 5.61
N LYS A 149 21.77 -11.22 4.43
CA LYS A 149 23.23 -11.26 4.31
C LYS A 149 23.77 -9.83 4.26
N PRO A 150 24.84 -9.51 5.00
CA PRO A 150 25.48 -8.20 4.91
C PRO A 150 25.96 -7.93 3.47
N LEU A 151 25.62 -6.77 2.96
CA LEU A 151 26.12 -6.30 1.68
C LEU A 151 27.32 -5.38 1.92
N GLN A 152 28.49 -5.76 1.43
CA GLN A 152 29.70 -4.93 1.48
C GLN A 152 29.65 -3.85 0.38
N ALA A 153 28.80 -2.85 0.57
CA ALA A 153 28.59 -1.77 -0.38
C ALA A 153 28.30 -0.45 0.35
N LYS A 154 28.61 0.67 -0.33
CA LYS A 154 28.17 1.99 0.10
C LYS A 154 26.83 2.28 -0.56
N ALA A 155 25.85 2.72 0.21
CA ALA A 155 24.54 3.16 -0.27
C ALA A 155 24.35 4.65 -0.01
N LEU A 156 23.77 5.37 -0.97
CA LEU A 156 23.30 6.74 -0.78
C LEU A 156 21.78 6.70 -0.58
N LEU A 157 21.34 7.15 0.59
CA LEU A 157 19.91 7.18 0.91
C LEU A 157 19.36 8.60 0.72
N HIS A 158 18.38 8.74 -0.17
CA HIS A 158 17.57 9.96 -0.28
C HIS A 158 16.17 9.68 0.27
N GLY A 159 15.90 10.17 1.50
CA GLY A 159 14.59 10.00 2.12
C GLY A 159 13.51 10.81 1.42
N HIS A 160 12.33 10.19 1.21
CA HIS A 160 11.17 10.84 0.61
C HIS A 160 10.64 11.97 1.52
N CYS A 161 10.15 13.09 0.92
CA CYS A 161 9.69 14.26 1.69
C CYS A 161 8.57 13.93 2.67
N HIS A 162 7.60 13.10 2.28
CA HIS A 162 6.53 12.66 3.20
C HIS A 162 7.06 11.82 4.35
N GLN A 163 7.95 10.85 4.09
CA GLN A 163 8.56 10.05 5.15
C GLN A 163 9.29 10.95 6.16
N LYS A 164 10.07 11.92 5.68
CA LYS A 164 10.74 12.91 6.55
C LYS A 164 9.75 13.73 7.39
N ALA A 165 8.61 14.14 6.81
CA ALA A 165 7.59 14.90 7.51
C ALA A 165 6.89 14.09 8.62
N PHE A 166 6.73 12.78 8.43
CA PHE A 166 6.15 11.87 9.41
C PHE A 166 7.17 11.28 10.39
N GLY A 167 8.46 11.57 10.22
CA GLY A 167 9.52 11.04 11.07
C GLY A 167 9.82 9.55 10.85
N VAL A 168 9.51 9.05 9.65
CA VAL A 168 9.66 7.64 9.25
C VAL A 168 10.89 7.47 8.38
#